data_4a20bbdd7098e4afd032d04a148a3b1f
#
_entry.id   4a20bbdd7098e4afd032d04a148a3b1f
#
_cell.length_a   1.000
_cell.length_b   1.000
_cell.length_c   1.000
_cell.angle_alpha   90.00
_cell.angle_beta   90.00
_cell.angle_gamma   90.00
#
_symmetry.space_group_name_H-M   'P 1'
#
loop_
_entity.id
_entity.type
_entity.pdbx_description
1 polymer ?
#
loop_
_entity_poly.entity_id
_entity_poly.type
_entity_poly.pdbx_seq_one_letter_code
_entity_poly.pdbx_strand_id
1 'polypeptide(L)'
;KIGSRLYTRNLTEDPEKIVRRNWYGLVADYFPDAVIADRTALENKPAEDGSIFLISAKTREVALPGIFLRPRTGPGPLESDRPLSGVRLASTARAYLENMRLSRARGGRAQRTLPREDVEKRLDAQLRRQDAAAINRIRDDARRIAPELGYDAEFAELDGLIGSLLGTREAKLESEVGKARNTGKPYDPNRLQLFETLMFALRDSIAERREAPPRSADANATLAFFEAYFSNFIEGTEFTVDEA
;
A
#
# COMPACT_ATOMS: atom_id res chain seq x y z
N LYS A 1 11.43 -31.50 7.04
CA LYS A 1 9.97 -31.46 7.14
C LYS A 1 9.56 -30.10 7.68
N ILE A 2 8.75 -29.36 6.95
CA ILE A 2 8.26 -28.04 7.33
C ILE A 2 6.87 -28.11 7.99
N GLY A 3 6.05 -29.06 7.57
CA GLY A 3 4.71 -29.30 8.10
C GLY A 3 4.30 -30.78 7.99
N SER A 4 3.07 -31.11 8.33
CA SER A 4 2.59 -32.50 8.31
C SER A 4 2.75 -33.18 6.94
N ARG A 5 2.57 -32.42 5.86
CA ARG A 5 2.67 -32.88 4.45
C ARG A 5 3.61 -32.01 3.60
N LEU A 6 4.35 -31.08 4.22
CA LEU A 6 5.21 -30.13 3.54
C LEU A 6 6.68 -30.45 3.83
N TYR A 7 7.47 -30.59 2.77
CA TYR A 7 8.89 -30.90 2.81
C TYR A 7 9.66 -29.89 1.97
N THR A 8 10.91 -29.60 2.34
CA THR A 8 11.84 -28.84 1.53
C THR A 8 13.09 -29.66 1.26
N ARG A 9 13.71 -29.42 0.11
CA ARG A 9 15.07 -29.91 -0.21
C ARG A 9 16.15 -28.95 0.24
N ASN A 10 15.79 -27.69 0.52
CA ASN A 10 16.72 -26.72 1.07
C ASN A 10 16.85 -26.95 2.58
N LEU A 11 18.01 -27.39 3.02
CA LEU A 11 18.32 -27.73 4.41
C LEU A 11 19.13 -26.64 5.12
N THR A 12 19.52 -25.59 4.40
CA THR A 12 20.40 -24.53 4.91
C THR A 12 19.63 -23.25 5.27
N GLU A 13 18.48 -23.03 4.63
CA GLU A 13 17.66 -21.84 4.86
C GLU A 13 16.61 -22.09 5.94
N ASP A 14 16.32 -21.05 6.73
CA ASP A 14 15.26 -21.06 7.73
C ASP A 14 13.91 -21.44 7.11
N PRO A 15 13.21 -22.45 7.66
CA PRO A 15 11.89 -22.87 7.21
C PRO A 15 10.87 -21.73 7.11
N GLU A 16 10.90 -20.75 8.03
CA GLU A 16 9.99 -19.61 7.98
C GLU A 16 10.21 -18.75 6.73
N LYS A 17 11.47 -18.50 6.37
CA LYS A 17 11.80 -17.71 5.17
C LYS A 17 11.34 -18.42 3.90
N ILE A 18 11.54 -19.75 3.85
CA ILE A 18 11.09 -20.57 2.72
C ILE A 18 9.57 -20.49 2.58
N VAL A 19 8.83 -20.66 3.68
CA VAL A 19 7.38 -20.64 3.71
C VAL A 19 6.85 -19.25 3.34
N ARG A 20 7.39 -18.19 3.94
CA ARG A 20 6.98 -16.81 3.65
C ARG A 20 7.19 -16.42 2.19
N ARG A 21 8.28 -16.87 1.56
CA ARG A 21 8.54 -16.59 0.14
C ARG A 21 7.58 -17.32 -0.80
N ASN A 22 7.12 -18.51 -0.41
CA ASN A 22 6.31 -19.38 -1.26
C ASN A 22 4.81 -19.41 -0.85
N TRP A 23 4.35 -18.45 -0.08
CA TRP A 23 3.03 -18.50 0.55
C TRP A 23 1.86 -18.61 -0.44
N TYR A 24 1.97 -18.01 -1.65
CA TYR A 24 0.94 -18.13 -2.69
C TYR A 24 0.72 -19.57 -3.13
N GLY A 25 1.79 -20.29 -3.46
CA GLY A 25 1.73 -21.69 -3.84
C GLY A 25 1.18 -22.55 -2.71
N LEU A 26 1.56 -22.26 -1.47
CA LEU A 26 1.05 -22.96 -0.30
C LEU A 26 -0.45 -22.74 -0.10
N VAL A 27 -0.96 -21.53 -0.33
CA VAL A 27 -2.40 -21.28 -0.33
C VAL A 27 -3.09 -22.15 -1.37
N ALA A 28 -2.56 -22.23 -2.60
CA ALA A 28 -3.13 -23.05 -3.67
C ALA A 28 -3.15 -24.56 -3.31
N ASP A 29 -2.08 -25.06 -2.69
CA ASP A 29 -1.98 -26.48 -2.30
C ASP A 29 -2.96 -26.85 -1.19
N TYR A 30 -3.15 -26.00 -0.19
CA TYR A 30 -4.03 -26.25 0.93
C TYR A 30 -5.49 -25.89 0.64
N PHE A 31 -5.71 -24.86 -0.15
CA PHE A 31 -7.01 -24.28 -0.46
C PHE A 31 -7.14 -24.03 -1.97
N PRO A 32 -7.23 -25.09 -2.79
CA PRO A 32 -7.47 -24.92 -4.22
C PRO A 32 -8.77 -24.12 -4.42
N ASP A 33 -8.80 -23.29 -5.44
CA ASP A 33 -9.92 -22.38 -5.79
C ASP A 33 -10.23 -21.28 -4.75
N ALA A 34 -9.39 -21.10 -3.74
CA ALA A 34 -9.57 -20.01 -2.79
C ALA A 34 -9.41 -18.64 -3.45
N VAL A 35 -10.06 -17.65 -2.85
CA VAL A 35 -9.81 -16.23 -3.12
C VAL A 35 -8.97 -15.66 -2.00
N ILE A 36 -7.77 -15.17 -2.29
CA ILE A 36 -6.99 -14.35 -1.36
C ILE A 36 -7.74 -13.04 -1.21
N ALA A 37 -8.10 -12.67 0.01
CA ALA A 37 -9.14 -11.70 0.31
C ALA A 37 -8.74 -10.73 1.42
N ASP A 38 -9.64 -9.83 1.74
CA ASP A 38 -9.56 -8.91 2.87
C ASP A 38 -8.25 -8.10 2.87
N ARG A 39 -7.61 -7.89 4.02
CA ARG A 39 -6.35 -7.14 4.11
C ARG A 39 -5.22 -7.78 3.32
N THR A 40 -5.17 -9.13 3.25
CA THR A 40 -4.11 -9.81 2.51
C THR A 40 -4.14 -9.45 1.03
N ALA A 41 -5.31 -9.36 0.42
CA ALA A 41 -5.45 -8.93 -0.97
C ALA A 41 -5.07 -7.46 -1.15
N LEU A 42 -5.47 -6.58 -0.22
CA LEU A 42 -5.20 -5.16 -0.31
C LEU A 42 -3.72 -4.83 -0.04
N GLU A 43 -3.06 -5.57 0.88
CA GLU A 43 -1.65 -5.40 1.21
C GLU A 43 -0.71 -6.20 0.30
N ASN A 44 -1.24 -7.22 -0.38
CA ASN A 44 -0.49 -8.18 -1.19
C ASN A 44 0.64 -8.88 -0.41
N LYS A 45 0.43 -9.11 0.87
CA LYS A 45 1.39 -9.76 1.79
C LYS A 45 0.67 -10.37 3.00
N PRO A 46 1.31 -11.33 3.70
CA PRO A 46 0.87 -11.73 5.02
C PRO A 46 0.85 -10.56 6.00
N ALA A 47 -0.07 -10.58 6.97
CA ALA A 47 -0.05 -9.65 8.08
C ALA A 47 1.22 -9.81 8.93
N GLU A 48 1.48 -8.90 9.87
CA GLU A 48 2.69 -8.89 10.70
C GLU A 48 2.90 -10.19 11.48
N ASP A 49 1.79 -10.76 11.99
CA ASP A 49 1.79 -12.05 12.68
C ASP A 49 1.86 -13.27 11.74
N GLY A 50 1.99 -13.06 10.43
CA GLY A 50 1.97 -14.09 9.41
C GLY A 50 0.58 -14.55 8.96
N SER A 51 -0.50 -13.93 9.42
CA SER A 51 -1.87 -14.27 9.00
C SER A 51 -2.10 -13.95 7.52
N ILE A 52 -2.69 -14.91 6.81
CA ILE A 52 -3.11 -14.81 5.41
C ILE A 52 -4.61 -15.08 5.37
N PHE A 53 -5.38 -14.10 4.94
CA PHE A 53 -6.84 -14.17 4.90
C PHE A 53 -7.32 -14.58 3.51
N LEU A 54 -8.23 -15.55 3.47
CA LEU A 54 -8.74 -16.09 2.23
C LEU A 54 -10.22 -16.54 2.38
N ILE A 55 -10.91 -16.60 1.27
CA ILE A 55 -12.27 -17.13 1.17
C ILE A 55 -12.16 -18.53 0.58
N SER A 56 -12.75 -19.51 1.28
CA SER A 56 -12.79 -20.89 0.84
C SER A 56 -13.99 -21.63 1.47
N ALA A 57 -14.43 -22.69 0.83
CA ALA A 57 -15.40 -23.62 1.43
C ALA A 57 -14.83 -24.36 2.64
N LYS A 58 -13.51 -24.58 2.68
CA LYS A 58 -12.81 -25.15 3.82
C LYS A 58 -12.49 -24.04 4.82
N THR A 59 -12.93 -24.17 6.06
CA THR A 59 -12.78 -23.13 7.10
C THR A 59 -11.74 -23.47 8.18
N ARG A 60 -11.09 -24.64 8.07
CA ARG A 60 -10.05 -25.03 9.05
C ARG A 60 -8.77 -24.26 8.79
N GLU A 61 -8.31 -23.54 9.80
CA GLU A 61 -7.01 -22.86 9.77
C GLU A 61 -5.84 -23.83 9.61
N VAL A 62 -4.80 -23.41 8.91
CA VAL A 62 -3.54 -24.14 8.75
C VAL A 62 -2.40 -23.28 9.26
N ALA A 63 -1.68 -23.81 10.27
CA ALA A 63 -0.47 -23.18 10.79
C ALA A 63 0.76 -23.80 10.10
N LEU A 64 1.62 -22.96 9.57
CA LEU A 64 2.91 -23.30 8.99
C LEU A 64 3.97 -22.41 9.65
N PRO A 65 5.28 -22.76 9.54
CA PRO A 65 6.32 -21.90 10.07
C PRO A 65 6.20 -20.47 9.54
N GLY A 66 6.00 -19.51 10.44
CA GLY A 66 5.93 -18.08 10.12
C GLY A 66 4.68 -17.60 9.40
N ILE A 67 3.69 -18.46 9.08
CA ILE A 67 2.40 -18.05 8.50
C ILE A 67 1.21 -18.85 9.04
N PHE A 68 0.03 -18.22 8.97
CA PHE A 68 -1.25 -18.82 9.32
C PHE A 68 -2.24 -18.62 8.18
N LEU A 69 -2.66 -19.71 7.52
CA LEU A 69 -3.72 -19.64 6.51
C LEU A 69 -5.06 -19.61 7.23
N ARG A 70 -5.78 -18.51 7.10
CA ARG A 70 -7.02 -18.20 7.85
C ARG A 70 -8.20 -18.08 6.91
N PRO A 71 -8.80 -19.23 6.53
CA PRO A 71 -9.96 -19.23 5.64
C PRO A 71 -11.23 -18.77 6.36
N ARG A 72 -12.10 -18.14 5.58
CA ARG A 72 -13.49 -17.87 5.96
C ARG A 72 -14.44 -18.24 4.84
N THR A 73 -15.70 -18.41 5.16
CA THR A 73 -16.78 -18.48 4.17
C THR A 73 -17.05 -17.07 3.60
N GLY A 74 -17.49 -17.01 2.37
CA GLY A 74 -17.83 -15.76 1.70
C GLY A 74 -18.12 -15.95 0.22
N PRO A 75 -18.40 -14.87 -0.51
CA PRO A 75 -18.60 -14.92 -1.95
C PRO A 75 -17.42 -15.56 -2.67
N GLY A 76 -17.70 -16.46 -3.60
CA GLY A 76 -16.70 -17.13 -4.41
C GLY A 76 -15.90 -16.18 -5.30
N PRO A 77 -15.06 -16.71 -6.19
CA PRO A 77 -14.29 -15.88 -7.10
C PRO A 77 -15.20 -15.17 -8.11
N LEU A 78 -14.88 -13.91 -8.37
CA LEU A 78 -15.49 -13.09 -9.42
C LEU A 78 -14.65 -13.16 -10.69
N GLU A 79 -15.24 -12.81 -11.83
CA GLU A 79 -14.52 -12.67 -13.09
C GLU A 79 -13.40 -11.62 -13.00
N SER A 80 -13.64 -10.54 -12.25
CA SER A 80 -12.68 -9.47 -11.99
C SER A 80 -11.50 -9.86 -11.11
N ASP A 81 -11.58 -11.00 -10.39
CA ASP A 81 -10.48 -11.47 -9.54
C ASP A 81 -9.36 -12.08 -10.39
N ARG A 82 -8.13 -11.70 -10.10
CA ARG A 82 -6.97 -12.12 -10.87
C ARG A 82 -6.58 -13.57 -10.58
N PRO A 83 -6.40 -14.41 -11.59
CA PRO A 83 -5.83 -15.74 -11.41
C PRO A 83 -4.37 -15.61 -10.95
N LEU A 84 -3.97 -16.38 -9.96
CA LEU A 84 -2.63 -16.37 -9.39
C LEU A 84 -2.26 -17.76 -8.85
N SER A 85 -1.36 -18.47 -9.54
CA SER A 85 -0.76 -19.73 -9.06
C SER A 85 -1.77 -20.76 -8.51
N GLY A 86 -2.92 -20.95 -9.17
CA GLY A 86 -3.95 -21.94 -8.77
C GLY A 86 -4.97 -21.42 -7.76
N VAL A 87 -4.92 -20.15 -7.39
CA VAL A 87 -5.94 -19.42 -6.59
C VAL A 87 -6.37 -18.16 -7.31
N ARG A 88 -7.32 -17.43 -6.75
CA ARG A 88 -7.68 -16.09 -7.19
C ARG A 88 -7.20 -15.06 -6.17
N LEU A 89 -6.75 -13.92 -6.67
CA LEU A 89 -6.49 -12.74 -5.84
C LEU A 89 -7.64 -11.76 -6.07
N ALA A 90 -8.32 -11.37 -5.00
CA ALA A 90 -9.39 -10.39 -5.06
C ALA A 90 -8.94 -9.14 -5.83
N SER A 91 -9.79 -8.65 -6.72
CA SER A 91 -9.53 -7.40 -7.44
C SER A 91 -9.38 -6.24 -6.45
N THR A 92 -8.68 -5.19 -6.87
CA THR A 92 -8.46 -4.01 -6.00
C THR A 92 -9.78 -3.45 -5.48
N ALA A 93 -10.79 -3.35 -6.33
CA ALA A 93 -12.12 -2.87 -5.96
C ALA A 93 -12.78 -3.77 -4.90
N ARG A 94 -12.71 -5.11 -5.10
CA ARG A 94 -13.20 -6.08 -4.13
C ARG A 94 -12.45 -5.99 -2.81
N ALA A 95 -11.13 -5.91 -2.85
CA ALA A 95 -10.31 -5.83 -1.65
C ALA A 95 -10.63 -4.57 -0.83
N TYR A 96 -10.90 -3.43 -1.47
CA TYR A 96 -11.38 -2.24 -0.77
C TYR A 96 -12.76 -2.46 -0.14
N LEU A 97 -13.74 -3.01 -0.86
CA LEU A 97 -15.06 -3.31 -0.31
C LEU A 97 -14.99 -4.23 0.90
N GLU A 98 -14.21 -5.32 0.82
CA GLU A 98 -14.03 -6.26 1.93
C GLU A 98 -13.42 -5.59 3.16
N ASN A 99 -12.54 -4.61 2.99
CA ASN A 99 -11.91 -3.87 4.09
C ASN A 99 -12.81 -2.76 4.67
N MET A 100 -13.91 -2.37 4.01
CA MET A 100 -14.94 -1.53 4.64
C MET A 100 -15.70 -2.28 5.73
N ARG A 101 -15.75 -3.60 5.67
CA ARG A 101 -16.41 -4.44 6.66
C ARG A 101 -15.52 -4.72 7.86
N LEU A 102 -15.47 -3.82 8.82
CA LEU A 102 -14.58 -3.90 9.97
C LEU A 102 -14.67 -5.24 10.70
N SER A 103 -13.55 -5.83 10.98
CA SER A 103 -13.42 -7.04 11.76
C SER A 103 -12.73 -6.78 13.10
N ARG A 104 -13.01 -7.62 14.10
CA ARG A 104 -12.34 -7.53 15.39
C ARG A 104 -11.16 -8.50 15.44
N ALA A 105 -10.07 -8.09 16.10
CA ALA A 105 -8.98 -8.99 16.44
C ALA A 105 -9.49 -10.11 17.37
N ARG A 106 -9.00 -11.32 17.18
CA ARG A 106 -9.31 -12.45 18.05
C ARG A 106 -8.01 -13.09 18.56
N GLY A 107 -7.92 -13.29 19.86
CA GLY A 107 -6.80 -14.01 20.47
C GLY A 107 -5.42 -13.37 20.24
N GLY A 108 -5.32 -12.04 20.22
CA GLY A 108 -4.06 -11.34 20.01
C GLY A 108 -3.50 -11.42 18.57
N ARG A 109 -4.26 -11.98 17.63
CA ARG A 109 -3.86 -12.09 16.22
C ARG A 109 -4.32 -10.89 15.39
N ALA A 110 -3.69 -10.70 14.25
CA ALA A 110 -4.03 -9.65 13.30
C ALA A 110 -5.53 -9.68 12.92
N GLN A 111 -6.09 -8.49 12.78
CA GLN A 111 -7.43 -8.31 12.26
C GLN A 111 -7.50 -8.73 10.79
N ARG A 112 -8.62 -9.27 10.38
CA ARG A 112 -8.89 -9.71 9.00
C ARG A 112 -8.91 -8.52 8.04
N THR A 113 -9.48 -7.41 8.46
CA THR A 113 -9.57 -6.16 7.68
C THR A 113 -8.67 -5.10 8.28
N LEU A 114 -8.25 -4.17 7.46
CA LEU A 114 -7.47 -3.00 7.90
C LEU A 114 -8.33 -2.04 8.72
N PRO A 115 -7.74 -1.31 9.68
CA PRO A 115 -8.38 -0.15 10.27
C PRO A 115 -8.78 0.87 9.19
N ARG A 116 -9.83 1.64 9.44
CA ARG A 116 -10.35 2.65 8.52
C ARG A 116 -9.27 3.64 8.10
N GLU A 117 -8.51 4.12 9.07
CA GLU A 117 -7.39 5.04 8.86
C GLU A 117 -6.36 4.51 7.84
N ASP A 118 -6.05 3.20 7.89
CA ASP A 118 -5.07 2.60 6.98
C ASP A 118 -5.63 2.44 5.56
N VAL A 119 -6.93 2.20 5.43
CA VAL A 119 -7.62 2.21 4.13
C VAL A 119 -7.58 3.60 3.50
N GLU A 120 -7.86 4.64 4.29
CA GLU A 120 -7.79 6.05 3.86
C GLU A 120 -6.38 6.42 3.40
N LYS A 121 -5.35 6.09 4.18
CA LYS A 121 -3.95 6.33 3.82
C LYS A 121 -3.57 5.65 2.50
N ARG A 122 -4.08 4.43 2.25
CA ARG A 122 -3.83 3.72 0.99
C ARG A 122 -4.49 4.37 -0.20
N LEU A 123 -5.75 4.78 -0.07
CA LEU A 123 -6.46 5.51 -1.11
C LEU A 123 -5.77 6.85 -1.42
N ASP A 124 -5.36 7.59 -0.39
CA ASP A 124 -4.61 8.83 -0.56
C ASP A 124 -3.25 8.59 -1.24
N ALA A 125 -2.52 7.56 -0.82
CA ALA A 125 -1.24 7.21 -1.45
C ALA A 125 -1.43 6.80 -2.92
N GLN A 126 -2.52 6.11 -3.24
CA GLN A 126 -2.83 5.74 -4.62
C GLN A 126 -3.21 6.96 -5.46
N LEU A 127 -4.00 7.88 -4.90
CA LEU A 127 -4.35 9.14 -5.54
C LEU A 127 -3.11 10.01 -5.84
N ARG A 128 -2.11 10.00 -4.96
CA ARG A 128 -0.84 10.72 -5.18
C ARG A 128 0.04 10.08 -6.25
N ARG A 129 0.02 8.75 -6.36
CA ARG A 129 0.89 8.02 -7.31
C ARG A 129 0.33 7.94 -8.72
N GLN A 130 -0.98 7.93 -8.85
CA GLN A 130 -1.64 7.68 -10.12
C GLN A 130 -2.40 8.93 -10.57
N ASP A 131 -3.64 9.06 -10.25
CA ASP A 131 -4.47 10.24 -10.50
C ASP A 131 -5.90 10.01 -9.99
N ALA A 132 -6.76 11.01 -10.12
CA ALA A 132 -8.16 10.91 -9.78
C ALA A 132 -8.90 9.90 -10.67
N ALA A 133 -8.48 9.72 -11.93
CA ALA A 133 -9.12 8.76 -12.85
C ALA A 133 -8.90 7.32 -12.39
N ALA A 134 -7.72 6.98 -11.85
CA ALA A 134 -7.43 5.66 -11.31
C ALA A 134 -8.32 5.33 -10.09
N ILE A 135 -8.51 6.29 -9.18
CA ILE A 135 -9.40 6.13 -8.03
C ILE A 135 -10.86 6.01 -8.46
N ASN A 136 -11.28 6.79 -9.46
CA ASN A 136 -12.63 6.69 -10.02
C ASN A 136 -12.87 5.33 -10.66
N ARG A 137 -11.89 4.74 -11.37
CA ARG A 137 -12.00 3.37 -11.89
C ARG A 137 -12.23 2.35 -10.77
N ILE A 138 -11.49 2.44 -9.66
CA ILE A 138 -11.72 1.58 -8.49
C ILE A 138 -13.14 1.74 -7.95
N ARG A 139 -13.63 2.98 -7.85
CA ARG A 139 -14.98 3.29 -7.39
C ARG A 139 -16.05 2.70 -8.33
N ASP A 140 -15.87 2.83 -9.63
CA ASP A 140 -16.82 2.33 -10.63
C ASP A 140 -16.82 0.79 -10.68
N ASP A 141 -15.66 0.15 -10.58
CA ASP A 141 -15.55 -1.30 -10.44
C ASP A 141 -16.21 -1.78 -9.14
N ALA A 142 -15.97 -1.10 -8.01
CA ALA A 142 -16.60 -1.43 -6.74
C ALA A 142 -18.12 -1.33 -6.81
N ARG A 143 -18.65 -0.27 -7.46
CA ARG A 143 -20.09 -0.10 -7.69
C ARG A 143 -20.69 -1.27 -8.46
N ARG A 144 -19.99 -1.73 -9.48
CA ARG A 144 -20.43 -2.83 -10.35
C ARG A 144 -20.49 -4.17 -9.62
N ILE A 145 -19.49 -4.47 -8.75
CA ILE A 145 -19.39 -5.77 -8.08
C ILE A 145 -20.07 -5.82 -6.70
N ALA A 146 -20.37 -4.68 -6.08
CA ALA A 146 -20.95 -4.63 -4.74
C ALA A 146 -22.28 -5.39 -4.62
N PRO A 147 -23.26 -5.29 -5.55
CA PRO A 147 -24.50 -6.05 -5.47
C PRO A 147 -24.25 -7.57 -5.55
N GLU A 148 -23.32 -8.03 -6.39
CA GLU A 148 -22.99 -9.44 -6.54
C GLU A 148 -22.37 -10.03 -5.25
N LEU A 149 -21.63 -9.21 -4.51
CA LEU A 149 -21.02 -9.56 -3.23
C LEU A 149 -21.97 -9.40 -2.03
N GLY A 150 -23.10 -8.68 -2.19
CA GLY A 150 -23.95 -8.25 -1.09
C GLY A 150 -23.29 -7.19 -0.22
N TYR A 151 -22.53 -6.25 -0.81
CA TYR A 151 -21.72 -5.22 -0.13
C TYR A 151 -22.15 -3.81 -0.50
N ASP A 152 -23.45 -3.59 -0.68
CA ASP A 152 -24.00 -2.26 -1.03
C ASP A 152 -23.73 -1.21 0.04
N ALA A 153 -23.81 -1.59 1.32
CA ALA A 153 -23.50 -0.70 2.44
C ALA A 153 -22.01 -0.34 2.47
N GLU A 154 -21.14 -1.31 2.29
CA GLU A 154 -19.69 -1.14 2.20
C GLU A 154 -19.29 -0.28 1.00
N PHE A 155 -20.03 -0.41 -0.11
CA PHE A 155 -19.84 0.46 -1.27
C PHE A 155 -20.24 1.91 -0.96
N ALA A 156 -21.34 2.14 -0.29
CA ALA A 156 -21.76 3.49 0.08
C ALA A 156 -20.72 4.19 0.97
N GLU A 157 -20.10 3.45 1.90
CA GLU A 157 -19.00 3.96 2.71
C GLU A 157 -17.75 4.27 1.87
N LEU A 158 -17.34 3.36 1.00
CA LEU A 158 -16.17 3.53 0.12
C LEU A 158 -16.37 4.72 -0.83
N ASP A 159 -17.56 4.86 -1.41
CA ASP A 159 -17.92 5.98 -2.29
C ASP A 159 -17.86 7.33 -1.57
N GLY A 160 -18.37 7.38 -0.33
CA GLY A 160 -18.26 8.57 0.53
C GLY A 160 -16.80 8.93 0.84
N LEU A 161 -15.99 7.94 1.18
CA LEU A 161 -14.57 8.10 1.47
C LEU A 161 -13.79 8.63 0.25
N ILE A 162 -13.97 8.00 -0.92
CA ILE A 162 -13.35 8.44 -2.16
C ILE A 162 -13.82 9.85 -2.54
N GLY A 163 -15.13 10.13 -2.41
CA GLY A 163 -15.67 11.46 -2.68
C GLY A 163 -15.06 12.53 -1.78
N SER A 164 -14.83 12.23 -0.51
CA SER A 164 -14.19 13.16 0.42
C SER A 164 -12.71 13.39 0.07
N LEU A 165 -11.97 12.34 -0.28
CA LEU A 165 -10.56 12.47 -0.71
C LEU A 165 -10.42 13.24 -2.03
N LEU A 166 -11.41 13.18 -2.91
CA LEU A 166 -11.46 13.96 -4.16
C LEU A 166 -12.05 15.37 -3.97
N GLY A 167 -12.51 15.73 -2.76
CA GLY A 167 -13.14 17.02 -2.49
C GLY A 167 -14.52 17.20 -3.13
N THR A 168 -15.19 16.11 -3.51
CA THR A 168 -16.52 16.15 -4.16
C THR A 168 -17.66 15.87 -3.20
N ARG A 169 -17.40 15.38 -2.01
CA ARG A 169 -18.36 15.08 -0.95
C ARG A 169 -17.75 15.29 0.42
N GLU A 170 -18.61 15.51 1.41
CA GLU A 170 -18.20 15.51 2.81
C GLU A 170 -18.43 14.12 3.41
N ALA A 171 -17.38 13.51 3.96
CA ALA A 171 -17.43 12.31 4.76
C ALA A 171 -16.46 12.43 5.93
N LYS A 172 -16.76 11.76 7.03
CA LYS A 172 -15.88 11.73 8.19
C LYS A 172 -14.64 10.91 7.87
N LEU A 173 -13.48 11.55 7.85
CA LEU A 173 -12.18 10.93 7.69
C LEU A 173 -11.52 10.73 9.05
N GLU A 174 -10.82 9.61 9.21
CA GLU A 174 -10.09 9.29 10.45
C GLU A 174 -8.62 9.67 10.34
N SER A 175 -8.01 9.45 9.17
CA SER A 175 -6.59 9.74 8.96
C SER A 175 -6.31 11.24 8.88
N GLU A 176 -5.19 11.67 9.45
CA GLU A 176 -4.73 13.06 9.37
C GLU A 176 -4.45 13.49 7.93
N VAL A 177 -3.91 12.57 7.12
CA VAL A 177 -3.65 12.81 5.69
C VAL A 177 -4.96 13.06 4.93
N GLY A 178 -5.98 12.23 5.18
CA GLY A 178 -7.31 12.39 4.58
C GLY A 178 -7.94 13.72 4.98
N LYS A 179 -7.92 14.07 6.26
CA LYS A 179 -8.42 15.34 6.78
C LYS A 179 -7.71 16.54 6.14
N ALA A 180 -6.38 16.50 6.07
CA ALA A 180 -5.59 17.56 5.44
C ALA A 180 -5.95 17.72 3.96
N ARG A 181 -6.13 16.63 3.22
CA ARG A 181 -6.56 16.67 1.82
C ARG A 181 -7.96 17.27 1.67
N ASN A 182 -8.91 16.85 2.50
CA ASN A 182 -10.28 17.37 2.47
C ASN A 182 -10.34 18.90 2.74
N THR A 183 -9.38 19.42 3.53
CA THR A 183 -9.25 20.87 3.77
C THR A 183 -8.44 21.61 2.70
N GLY A 184 -8.07 20.94 1.60
CA GLY A 184 -7.26 21.50 0.52
C GLY A 184 -5.79 21.72 0.85
N LYS A 185 -5.30 21.11 1.92
CA LYS A 185 -3.90 21.20 2.38
C LYS A 185 -3.25 19.82 2.47
N PRO A 186 -3.18 19.05 1.37
CA PRO A 186 -2.60 17.73 1.40
C PRO A 186 -1.11 17.79 1.78
N TYR A 187 -0.67 16.86 2.61
CA TYR A 187 0.74 16.71 2.97
C TYR A 187 1.20 15.26 2.81
N ASP A 188 2.50 15.07 2.66
CA ASP A 188 3.13 13.76 2.61
C ASP A 188 3.82 13.45 3.95
N PRO A 189 3.27 12.52 4.77
CA PRO A 189 3.85 12.18 6.07
C PRO A 189 5.29 11.68 5.97
N ASN A 190 5.63 10.94 4.90
CA ASN A 190 6.99 10.43 4.70
C ASN A 190 7.99 11.57 4.44
N ARG A 191 7.56 12.60 3.68
CA ARG A 191 8.36 13.80 3.48
C ARG A 191 8.55 14.58 4.78
N LEU A 192 7.50 14.74 5.57
CA LEU A 192 7.62 15.41 6.87
C LEU A 192 8.60 14.69 7.78
N GLN A 193 8.51 13.37 7.87
CA GLN A 193 9.44 12.55 8.65
C GLN A 193 10.89 12.67 8.12
N LEU A 194 11.06 12.71 6.80
CA LEU A 194 12.38 12.91 6.18
C LEU A 194 12.95 14.29 6.53
N PHE A 195 12.14 15.34 6.46
CA PHE A 195 12.57 16.71 6.84
C PHE A 195 12.88 16.81 8.34
N GLU A 196 12.10 16.15 9.19
CA GLU A 196 12.35 16.08 10.62
C GLU A 196 13.69 15.40 10.93
N THR A 197 13.93 14.24 10.30
CA THR A 197 15.21 13.51 10.38
C THR A 197 16.39 14.37 9.90
N LEU A 198 16.23 15.05 8.76
CA LEU A 198 17.23 15.95 8.22
C LEU A 198 17.51 17.12 9.16
N MET A 199 16.45 17.71 9.73
CA MET A 199 16.59 18.82 10.67
C MET A 199 17.37 18.41 11.93
N PHE A 200 17.07 17.24 12.48
CA PHE A 200 17.81 16.69 13.62
C PHE A 200 19.28 16.43 13.26
N ALA A 201 19.53 15.79 12.11
CA ALA A 201 20.91 15.55 11.66
C ALA A 201 21.70 16.84 11.43
N LEU A 202 21.09 17.85 10.86
CA LEU A 202 21.72 19.17 10.65
C LEU A 202 21.96 19.91 11.96
N ARG A 203 21.03 19.81 12.92
CA ARG A 203 21.17 20.45 14.24
C ARG A 203 22.33 19.85 15.03
N ASP A 204 22.55 18.54 14.92
CA ASP A 204 23.62 17.83 15.61
C ASP A 204 24.94 17.85 14.82
N SER A 205 24.93 18.34 13.57
CA SER A 205 26.14 18.46 12.75
C SER A 205 26.89 19.76 13.08
N ILE A 206 28.19 19.66 13.28
CA ILE A 206 29.06 20.83 13.33
C ILE A 206 29.39 21.19 11.89
N ALA A 207 28.85 22.33 11.40
CA ALA A 207 29.18 22.82 10.08
C ALA A 207 30.66 23.21 10.02
N GLU A 208 31.48 22.41 9.33
CA GLU A 208 32.84 22.79 9.03
C GLU A 208 32.82 24.01 8.08
N ARG A 209 33.32 25.13 8.57
CA ARG A 209 33.51 26.31 7.76
C ARG A 209 34.72 26.06 6.83
N ARG A 210 34.44 25.69 5.59
CA ARG A 210 35.49 25.62 4.56
C ARG A 210 35.71 26.97 3.97
N GLU A 211 36.95 27.49 4.04
CA GLU A 211 37.31 28.68 3.29
C GLU A 211 37.25 28.36 1.80
N ALA A 212 36.46 29.10 1.09
CA ALA A 212 36.41 28.96 -0.36
C ALA A 212 37.77 29.44 -0.94
N PRO A 213 38.40 28.64 -1.80
CA PRO A 213 39.65 29.10 -2.47
C PRO A 213 39.34 30.39 -3.26
N PRO A 214 40.31 31.32 -3.33
CA PRO A 214 40.15 32.54 -4.10
C PRO A 214 39.84 32.17 -5.56
N ARG A 215 38.75 32.71 -6.08
CA ARG A 215 38.26 32.46 -7.44
C ARG A 215 38.42 33.72 -8.26
N SER A 216 38.73 33.54 -9.55
CA SER A 216 38.71 34.66 -10.52
C SER A 216 37.25 35.14 -10.75
N ALA A 217 37.09 36.33 -11.28
CA ALA A 217 35.76 36.86 -11.65
C ALA A 217 35.04 35.94 -12.64
N ASP A 218 35.77 35.39 -13.61
CA ASP A 218 35.23 34.45 -14.61
C ASP A 218 34.79 33.10 -13.96
N ALA A 219 35.56 32.61 -13.00
CA ALA A 219 35.19 31.37 -12.28
C ALA A 219 33.94 31.60 -11.40
N ASN A 220 33.74 32.77 -10.84
CA ASN A 220 32.53 33.11 -10.10
C ASN A 220 31.28 33.23 -11.00
N ALA A 221 31.44 33.87 -12.18
CA ALA A 221 30.38 33.97 -13.16
C ALA A 221 29.96 32.58 -13.69
N THR A 222 30.95 31.74 -14.01
CA THR A 222 30.72 30.37 -14.45
C THR A 222 30.02 29.55 -13.37
N LEU A 223 30.38 29.71 -12.10
CA LEU A 223 29.70 28.99 -11.00
C LEU A 223 28.23 29.42 -10.87
N ALA A 224 27.96 30.72 -10.88
CA ALA A 224 26.59 31.24 -10.79
C ALA A 224 25.71 30.73 -11.94
N PHE A 225 26.28 30.64 -13.15
CA PHE A 225 25.61 30.07 -14.30
C PHE A 225 25.25 28.59 -14.05
N PHE A 226 26.21 27.77 -13.62
CA PHE A 226 25.96 26.37 -13.36
C PHE A 226 24.98 26.14 -12.20
N GLU A 227 25.05 26.93 -11.15
CA GLU A 227 24.09 26.84 -10.04
C GLU A 227 22.66 27.14 -10.52
N ALA A 228 22.47 28.18 -11.32
CA ALA A 228 21.18 28.53 -11.89
C ALA A 228 20.69 27.45 -12.88
N TYR A 229 21.57 26.96 -13.75
CA TYR A 229 21.24 25.92 -14.73
C TYR A 229 20.80 24.64 -14.07
N PHE A 230 21.57 24.13 -13.12
CA PHE A 230 21.23 22.87 -12.42
C PHE A 230 20.00 23.01 -11.53
N SER A 231 19.77 24.16 -10.90
CA SER A 231 18.56 24.40 -10.13
C SER A 231 17.31 24.31 -11.01
N ASN A 232 17.31 24.97 -12.16
CA ASN A 232 16.20 24.91 -13.10
C ASN A 232 16.02 23.52 -13.71
N PHE A 233 17.12 22.82 -14.03
CA PHE A 233 17.06 21.45 -14.54
C PHE A 233 16.43 20.48 -13.51
N ILE A 234 16.79 20.60 -12.23
CA ILE A 234 16.20 19.79 -11.15
C ILE A 234 14.70 20.11 -10.97
N GLU A 235 14.29 21.34 -11.22
CA GLU A 235 12.88 21.77 -11.19
C GLU A 235 12.08 21.37 -12.44
N GLY A 236 12.72 20.68 -13.40
CA GLY A 236 12.09 20.19 -14.62
C GLY A 236 11.92 21.23 -15.73
N THR A 237 12.63 22.34 -15.64
CA THR A 237 12.70 23.34 -16.72
C THR A 237 13.86 22.99 -17.65
N GLU A 238 13.55 22.56 -18.86
CA GLU A 238 14.56 22.28 -19.89
C GLU A 238 14.79 23.55 -20.73
N PHE A 239 16.02 24.00 -20.78
CA PHE A 239 16.49 25.07 -21.71
C PHE A 239 17.92 24.76 -22.17
N THR A 240 18.26 25.24 -23.33
CA THR A 240 19.60 25.05 -23.90
C THR A 240 20.60 26.01 -23.28
N VAL A 241 21.89 25.69 -23.41
CA VAL A 241 22.99 26.56 -22.92
C VAL A 241 22.95 27.95 -23.59
N ASP A 242 22.44 28.02 -24.83
CA ASP A 242 22.32 29.27 -25.56
C ASP A 242 21.13 30.13 -25.11
N GLU A 243 20.17 29.54 -24.37
CA GLU A 243 19.02 30.23 -23.79
C GLU A 243 19.26 30.67 -22.34
N ALA A 244 20.33 30.24 -21.72
CA ALA A 244 20.72 30.57 -20.34
C ALA A 244 21.67 31.75 -20.26
#